data_3e5f24f6abf814fa96e37e9722d5efe9
#
_entry.id   3e5f24f6abf814fa96e37e9722d5efe9
#
_cell.length_a   1.000
_cell.length_b   1.000
_cell.length_c   1.000
_cell.angle_alpha   90.00
_cell.angle_beta   90.00
_cell.angle_gamma   90.00
#
_symmetry.space_group_name_H-M   'P 1'
#
loop_
_entity.id
_entity.type
_entity.pdbx_description
1 polymer ?
#
loop_
_entity_poly.entity_id
_entity_poly.type
_entity_poly.pdbx_seq_one_letter_code
_entity_poly.pdbx_strand_id
1 'polypeptide(L)'
;MAKEQTSYPVVDLFAGPGGLGEGFATALGERGEPRFESVVAIERDEFSHQTLLLRHFLRHFATDARPDDYYRYLRGEIDRNDLYRRHTAEFKKASASALKISLGPENHALVKRLIDQRIADCRRWALVGGPPCQAYSLVGRSRMMGQPGFEQDERHFLYLEYLKIIIDHQPPVFVMENVKGLLSAKIGGQPVINRIVSDLTSPKMAVGNEANGLGYKLYSLSEDERPGEEVDPRLFLVRAEDYGVPQARHRMFIVGIRNDLNVRPGRLRPHAPPTLRQTIGGLPAVRSSLSKGGDSLERWRDEIAQLASSDIARQLNGSQYTRDIVKGIELLKTQGGHGPRSSSSARYEADALAGHPALSYLRDKNLDVLTAHEARGHMPSDLRRYFYASVYADVTGRSPKLSDFPKSLLPAHQNVELGRTGKMFSDPFRVQLPDQVATPITSHLSKDGHYFIHYDPSQCRSLTVREAARLQTFPVNYS
;
A
#
# COMPACT_ATOMS: atom_id res chain seq x y z
N MET A 1 30.86 23.46 20.62
CA MET A 1 30.23 23.41 19.29
C MET A 1 29.25 22.25 19.30
N ALA A 2 27.93 22.51 19.15
CA ALA A 2 26.96 21.45 19.02
C ALA A 2 27.32 20.64 17.74
N LYS A 3 27.41 19.32 17.85
CA LYS A 3 27.57 18.46 16.66
C LYS A 3 26.42 18.79 15.71
N GLU A 4 26.75 19.16 14.48
CA GLU A 4 25.73 19.38 13.44
C GLU A 4 24.95 18.08 13.29
N GLN A 5 23.64 18.16 13.54
CA GLN A 5 22.78 16.98 13.48
C GLN A 5 22.64 16.56 12.00
N THR A 6 23.23 15.44 11.65
CA THR A 6 23.30 14.97 10.26
C THR A 6 21.98 14.36 9.77
N SER A 7 21.18 13.80 10.68
CA SER A 7 19.85 13.21 10.37
C SER A 7 18.83 13.58 11.44
N TYR A 8 17.55 13.59 11.06
CA TYR A 8 16.45 13.86 11.99
C TYR A 8 15.84 12.56 12.48
N PRO A 9 15.75 12.33 13.82
CA PRO A 9 15.05 11.19 14.38
C PRO A 9 13.58 11.17 13.97
N VAL A 10 13.07 9.98 13.64
CA VAL A 10 11.66 9.72 13.35
C VAL A 10 11.14 8.67 14.32
N VAL A 11 10.01 8.97 14.95
CA VAL A 11 9.19 8.02 15.72
C VAL A 11 8.00 7.66 14.85
N ASP A 12 7.86 6.37 14.49
CA ASP A 12 6.81 5.84 13.60
C ASP A 12 5.84 4.97 14.39
N LEU A 13 4.60 5.44 14.56
CA LEU A 13 3.54 4.74 15.28
C LEU A 13 2.57 4.09 14.28
N PHE A 14 2.12 2.87 14.60
CA PHE A 14 1.29 2.08 13.69
C PHE A 14 2.02 1.81 12.36
N ALA A 15 3.30 1.49 12.46
CA ALA A 15 4.23 1.47 11.34
C ALA A 15 3.85 0.45 10.23
N GLY A 16 3.04 -0.57 10.57
CA GLY A 16 2.74 -1.65 9.64
C GLY A 16 4.04 -2.35 9.20
N PRO A 17 4.15 -2.77 7.93
CA PRO A 17 5.40 -3.31 7.40
C PRO A 17 6.49 -2.23 7.17
N GLY A 18 6.25 -0.97 7.55
CA GLY A 18 7.22 0.11 7.45
C GLY A 18 7.07 1.00 6.21
N GLY A 19 5.89 1.03 5.56
CA GLY A 19 5.72 1.77 4.31
C GLY A 19 5.97 3.27 4.43
N LEU A 20 5.42 3.92 5.45
CA LEU A 20 5.63 5.35 5.71
C LEU A 20 7.09 5.61 6.11
N GLY A 21 7.62 4.81 7.04
CA GLY A 21 9.01 4.87 7.48
C GLY A 21 10.03 4.63 6.35
N GLU A 22 9.71 3.82 5.32
CA GLU A 22 10.57 3.62 4.15
C GLU A 22 10.72 4.93 3.34
N GLY A 23 9.63 5.67 3.16
CA GLY A 23 9.67 6.97 2.49
C GLY A 23 10.59 7.96 3.21
N PHE A 24 10.53 8.03 4.53
CA PHE A 24 11.46 8.86 5.31
C PHE A 24 12.90 8.35 5.22
N ALA A 25 13.11 7.04 5.34
CA ALA A 25 14.46 6.46 5.34
C ALA A 25 15.18 6.58 3.99
N THR A 26 14.45 6.70 2.88
CA THR A 26 15.01 6.89 1.54
C THR A 26 15.25 8.36 1.17
N ALA A 27 14.77 9.29 1.99
CA ALA A 27 15.01 10.72 1.77
C ALA A 27 16.46 11.07 2.07
N LEU A 28 17.15 11.63 1.09
CA LEU A 28 18.55 12.01 1.20
C LEU A 28 18.71 13.51 1.44
N GLY A 29 19.74 13.89 2.18
CA GLY A 29 20.22 15.25 2.30
C GLY A 29 20.96 15.71 1.04
N GLU A 30 21.42 16.93 1.03
CA GLU A 30 22.09 17.55 -0.12
C GLU A 30 23.40 16.85 -0.53
N ARG A 31 24.06 16.18 0.40
CA ARG A 31 25.32 15.44 0.19
C ARG A 31 25.09 13.94 0.00
N GLY A 32 23.84 13.49 -0.14
CA GLY A 32 23.49 12.08 -0.30
C GLY A 32 23.43 11.28 1.02
N GLU A 33 23.58 11.93 2.18
CA GLU A 33 23.42 11.31 3.50
C GLU A 33 21.93 11.07 3.82
N PRO A 34 21.60 10.06 4.66
CA PRO A 34 20.24 9.86 5.14
C PRO A 34 19.72 11.11 5.86
N ARG A 35 18.60 11.68 5.38
CA ARG A 35 17.98 12.84 5.98
C ARG A 35 17.25 12.53 7.28
N PHE A 36 16.72 11.33 7.41
CA PHE A 36 15.95 10.86 8.55
C PHE A 36 16.46 9.51 9.05
N GLU A 37 16.35 9.30 10.36
CA GLU A 37 16.66 8.06 11.03
C GLU A 37 15.45 7.57 11.83
N SER A 38 14.91 6.40 11.53
CA SER A 38 13.81 5.80 12.29
C SER A 38 14.36 5.20 13.58
N VAL A 39 14.21 5.93 14.67
CA VAL A 39 14.75 5.56 15.99
C VAL A 39 13.80 4.71 16.82
N VAL A 40 12.48 4.84 16.58
CA VAL A 40 11.41 4.01 17.16
C VAL A 40 10.36 3.78 16.08
N ALA A 41 10.02 2.52 15.83
CA ALA A 41 8.89 2.14 15.00
C ALA A 41 8.08 1.06 15.73
N ILE A 42 6.78 1.27 15.88
CA ILE A 42 5.90 0.40 16.68
C ILE A 42 4.86 -0.26 15.79
N GLU A 43 4.81 -1.60 15.84
CA GLU A 43 3.83 -2.43 15.17
C GLU A 43 3.43 -3.61 16.05
N ARG A 44 2.14 -3.96 16.09
CA ARG A 44 1.62 -5.08 16.89
C ARG A 44 1.52 -6.39 16.12
N ASP A 45 1.21 -6.29 14.81
CA ASP A 45 1.02 -7.47 13.96
C ASP A 45 2.34 -8.18 13.70
N GLU A 46 2.36 -9.48 13.91
CA GLU A 46 3.58 -10.31 13.80
C GLU A 46 4.21 -10.23 12.42
N PHE A 47 3.41 -10.41 11.37
CA PHE A 47 3.93 -10.47 10.00
C PHE A 47 4.42 -9.12 9.52
N SER A 48 3.67 -8.07 9.82
CA SER A 48 4.06 -6.68 9.53
C SER A 48 5.35 -6.32 10.27
N HIS A 49 5.44 -6.67 11.56
CA HIS A 49 6.64 -6.40 12.36
C HIS A 49 7.87 -7.15 11.84
N GLN A 50 7.73 -8.39 11.37
CA GLN A 50 8.86 -9.13 10.79
C GLN A 50 9.43 -8.44 9.56
N THR A 51 8.58 -7.89 8.70
CA THR A 51 9.01 -7.09 7.55
C THR A 51 9.64 -5.76 8.00
N LEU A 52 9.02 -5.07 8.96
CA LEU A 52 9.55 -3.84 9.56
C LEU A 52 10.95 -4.05 10.13
N LEU A 53 11.14 -5.12 10.90
CA LEU A 53 12.44 -5.48 11.50
C LEU A 53 13.51 -5.74 10.45
N LEU A 54 13.18 -6.46 9.38
CA LEU A 54 14.12 -6.69 8.27
C LEU A 54 14.50 -5.38 7.58
N ARG A 55 13.54 -4.45 7.39
CA ARG A 55 13.84 -3.13 6.80
C ARG A 55 14.72 -2.29 7.72
N HIS A 56 14.46 -2.29 9.04
CA HIS A 56 15.33 -1.63 10.02
C HIS A 56 16.73 -2.24 10.02
N PHE A 57 16.85 -3.56 9.95
CA PHE A 57 18.12 -4.25 9.85
C PHE A 57 18.93 -3.78 8.63
N LEU A 58 18.31 -3.70 7.46
CA LEU A 58 18.97 -3.27 6.23
C LEU A 58 19.43 -1.80 6.24
N ARG A 59 18.75 -0.94 6.99
CA ARG A 59 19.14 0.48 7.13
C ARG A 59 20.45 0.70 7.87
N HIS A 60 21.00 -0.33 8.54
CA HIS A 60 22.31 -0.26 9.18
C HIS A 60 23.47 -0.57 8.22
N PHE A 61 23.17 -0.86 6.95
CA PHE A 61 24.17 -1.00 5.89
C PHE A 61 23.98 0.13 4.87
N ALA A 62 25.07 0.63 4.32
CA ALA A 62 24.97 1.55 3.19
C ALA A 62 24.24 0.88 2.01
N THR A 63 23.47 1.64 1.26
CA THR A 63 22.62 1.10 0.19
C THR A 63 23.41 0.32 -0.87
N ASP A 64 24.62 0.77 -1.16
CA ASP A 64 25.57 0.17 -2.11
C ASP A 64 26.46 -0.92 -1.50
N ALA A 65 26.44 -1.07 -0.17
CA ALA A 65 27.27 -2.03 0.59
C ALA A 65 26.40 -3.00 1.44
N ARG A 66 25.23 -3.36 0.97
CA ARG A 66 24.42 -4.41 1.61
C ARG A 66 25.19 -5.74 1.57
N PRO A 67 25.13 -6.55 2.65
CA PRO A 67 25.88 -7.80 2.71
C PRO A 67 25.36 -8.82 1.70
N ASP A 68 26.26 -9.64 1.12
CA ASP A 68 25.86 -10.74 0.22
C ASP A 68 24.91 -11.73 0.89
N ASP A 69 25.03 -11.94 2.20
CA ASP A 69 24.10 -12.78 2.96
C ASP A 69 22.64 -12.32 2.84
N TYR A 70 22.38 -11.01 2.62
CA TYR A 70 21.03 -10.55 2.34
C TYR A 70 20.51 -11.06 0.99
N TYR A 71 21.34 -11.05 -0.04
CA TYR A 71 20.95 -11.57 -1.36
C TYR A 71 20.85 -13.09 -1.34
N ARG A 72 21.67 -13.78 -0.54
CA ARG A 72 21.55 -15.23 -0.28
C ARG A 72 20.23 -15.57 0.39
N TYR A 73 19.79 -14.74 1.35
CA TYR A 73 18.46 -14.87 1.95
C TYR A 73 17.35 -14.69 0.89
N LEU A 74 17.44 -13.69 0.02
CA LEU A 74 16.46 -13.48 -1.04
C LEU A 74 16.44 -14.63 -2.07
N ARG A 75 17.58 -15.27 -2.31
CA ARG A 75 17.68 -16.48 -3.15
C ARG A 75 17.18 -17.76 -2.44
N GLY A 76 16.88 -17.68 -1.15
CA GLY A 76 16.46 -18.84 -0.34
C GLY A 76 17.62 -19.80 0.03
N GLU A 77 18.89 -19.36 -0.09
CA GLU A 77 20.07 -20.14 0.27
C GLU A 77 20.30 -20.19 1.78
N ILE A 78 19.85 -19.18 2.49
CA ILE A 78 19.87 -19.11 3.96
C ILE A 78 18.51 -18.62 4.45
N ASP A 79 18.15 -18.96 5.66
CA ASP A 79 16.95 -18.42 6.29
C ASP A 79 17.21 -17.05 6.94
N ARG A 80 16.14 -16.39 7.38
CA ARG A 80 16.21 -15.05 8.00
C ARG A 80 16.96 -15.07 9.34
N ASN A 81 16.86 -16.14 10.12
CA ASN A 81 17.57 -16.26 11.38
C ASN A 81 19.08 -16.43 11.15
N ASP A 82 19.46 -17.14 10.09
CA ASP A 82 20.87 -17.25 9.67
C ASP A 82 21.42 -15.88 9.29
N LEU A 83 20.67 -15.09 8.52
CA LEU A 83 21.06 -13.73 8.18
C LEU A 83 21.31 -12.89 9.45
N TYR A 84 20.41 -12.91 10.41
CA TYR A 84 20.53 -12.14 11.66
C TYR A 84 21.68 -12.64 12.55
N ARG A 85 21.91 -13.94 12.59
CA ARG A 85 23.05 -14.53 13.35
C ARG A 85 24.41 -14.10 12.80
N ARG A 86 24.52 -13.94 11.49
CA ARG A 86 25.75 -13.49 10.82
C ARG A 86 26.05 -12.00 11.03
N HIS A 87 25.01 -11.20 11.30
CA HIS A 87 25.08 -9.75 11.45
C HIS A 87 24.42 -9.30 12.76
N THR A 88 24.89 -9.87 13.89
CA THR A 88 24.27 -9.67 15.22
C THR A 88 24.31 -8.23 15.72
N ALA A 89 25.30 -7.43 15.34
CA ALA A 89 25.40 -6.04 15.76
C ALA A 89 24.29 -5.18 15.12
N GLU A 90 24.06 -5.34 13.82
CA GLU A 90 23.02 -4.64 13.06
C GLU A 90 21.64 -5.14 13.48
N PHE A 91 21.48 -6.44 13.72
CA PHE A 91 20.25 -7.02 14.21
C PHE A 91 19.86 -6.48 15.60
N LYS A 92 20.82 -6.34 16.53
CA LYS A 92 20.57 -5.73 17.84
C LYS A 92 20.09 -4.27 17.71
N LYS A 93 20.71 -3.48 16.83
CA LYS A 93 20.26 -2.10 16.56
C LYS A 93 18.86 -2.06 15.97
N ALA A 94 18.57 -2.91 14.99
CA ALA A 94 17.26 -3.02 14.38
C ALA A 94 16.18 -3.42 15.38
N SER A 95 16.44 -4.45 16.19
CA SER A 95 15.52 -4.92 17.24
C SER A 95 15.26 -3.87 18.33
N ALA A 96 16.20 -2.96 18.52
CA ALA A 96 16.06 -1.86 19.47
C ALA A 96 15.23 -0.69 18.92
N SER A 97 15.00 -0.61 17.61
CA SER A 97 14.21 0.46 16.96
C SER A 97 12.89 -0.03 16.36
N ALA A 98 12.81 -1.27 15.85
CA ALA A 98 11.58 -1.89 15.38
C ALA A 98 10.96 -2.73 16.50
N LEU A 99 9.89 -2.23 17.10
CA LEU A 99 9.33 -2.76 18.34
C LEU A 99 7.98 -3.43 18.10
N LYS A 100 7.85 -4.69 18.55
CA LYS A 100 6.56 -5.38 18.55
C LYS A 100 5.78 -5.07 19.82
N ILE A 101 5.02 -3.99 19.79
CA ILE A 101 4.25 -3.49 20.92
C ILE A 101 2.82 -3.14 20.44
N SER A 102 1.81 -3.51 21.21
CA SER A 102 0.46 -2.99 21.05
C SER A 102 0.39 -1.64 21.74
N LEU A 103 0.04 -0.58 20.98
CA LEU A 103 -0.24 0.72 21.57
C LEU A 103 -1.56 0.63 22.35
N GLY A 104 -1.58 1.19 23.56
CA GLY A 104 -2.73 1.18 24.45
C GLY A 104 -2.35 1.61 25.86
N PRO A 105 -3.34 1.85 26.74
CA PRO A 105 -3.10 2.30 28.10
C PRO A 105 -2.12 1.45 28.89
N GLU A 106 -2.16 0.13 28.68
CA GLU A 106 -1.33 -0.86 29.34
C GLU A 106 0.17 -0.72 29.00
N ASN A 107 0.49 -0.25 27.82
CA ASN A 107 1.87 -0.10 27.34
C ASN A 107 2.33 1.36 27.27
N HIS A 108 1.45 2.32 27.58
CA HIS A 108 1.73 3.74 27.41
C HIS A 108 3.01 4.20 28.11
N ALA A 109 3.18 3.82 29.40
CA ALA A 109 4.35 4.18 30.20
C ALA A 109 5.65 3.57 29.64
N LEU A 110 5.59 2.37 29.08
CA LEU A 110 6.72 1.73 28.40
C LEU A 110 7.09 2.50 27.12
N VAL A 111 6.09 2.77 26.26
CA VAL A 111 6.28 3.48 25.00
C VAL A 111 6.84 4.89 25.24
N LYS A 112 6.28 5.62 26.20
CA LYS A 112 6.77 6.93 26.61
C LYS A 112 8.25 6.87 26.96
N ARG A 113 8.67 5.98 27.84
CA ARG A 113 10.06 5.82 28.26
C ARG A 113 10.99 5.46 27.09
N LEU A 114 10.55 4.58 26.18
CA LEU A 114 11.32 4.19 24.99
C LEU A 114 11.53 5.37 24.05
N ILE A 115 10.51 6.19 23.84
CA ILE A 115 10.61 7.41 23.01
C ILE A 115 11.56 8.40 23.70
N ASP A 116 11.36 8.70 25.00
CA ASP A 116 12.22 9.61 25.77
C ASP A 116 13.70 9.23 25.65
N GLN A 117 14.03 7.94 25.78
CA GLN A 117 15.39 7.44 25.66
C GLN A 117 16.00 7.62 24.25
N ARG A 118 15.17 7.55 23.20
CA ARG A 118 15.64 7.60 21.82
C ARG A 118 15.74 9.02 21.27
N ILE A 119 14.81 9.90 21.63
CA ILE A 119 14.88 11.30 21.23
C ILE A 119 15.78 12.12 22.17
N ALA A 120 15.95 11.69 23.44
CA ALA A 120 16.75 12.35 24.46
C ALA A 120 16.65 13.89 24.38
N ASP A 121 17.79 14.60 24.27
CA ASP A 121 17.84 16.07 24.14
C ASP A 121 17.65 16.58 22.70
N CYS A 122 17.19 15.72 21.78
CA CYS A 122 17.02 16.09 20.40
C CYS A 122 15.83 17.03 20.22
N ARG A 123 16.13 18.29 19.83
CA ARG A 123 15.10 19.32 19.60
C ARG A 123 14.47 19.24 18.19
N ARG A 124 15.04 18.44 17.28
CA ARG A 124 14.62 18.36 15.87
C ARG A 124 14.33 16.90 15.51
N TRP A 125 13.10 16.51 15.66
CA TRP A 125 12.64 15.17 15.33
C TRP A 125 11.20 15.21 14.81
N ALA A 126 10.70 14.12 14.24
CA ALA A 126 9.35 14.03 13.73
C ALA A 126 8.62 12.80 14.31
N LEU A 127 7.34 13.00 14.64
CA LEU A 127 6.41 11.92 14.92
C LEU A 127 5.62 11.64 13.64
N VAL A 128 5.61 10.38 13.20
CA VAL A 128 4.79 9.97 12.06
C VAL A 128 3.86 8.83 12.48
N GLY A 129 2.72 8.69 11.82
CA GLY A 129 1.84 7.57 12.11
C GLY A 129 0.50 7.64 11.40
N GLY A 130 -0.10 6.45 11.22
CA GLY A 130 -1.43 6.28 10.66
C GLY A 130 -2.36 5.59 11.65
N PRO A 131 -2.89 6.31 12.68
CA PRO A 131 -3.79 5.68 13.64
C PRO A 131 -5.02 5.09 12.93
N PRO A 132 -5.37 3.83 13.20
CA PRO A 132 -6.45 3.16 12.50
C PRO A 132 -7.79 3.85 12.76
N CYS A 133 -8.50 4.18 11.67
CA CYS A 133 -9.81 4.84 11.73
C CYS A 133 -10.94 3.93 11.25
N GLN A 134 -10.82 2.61 11.41
CA GLN A 134 -11.83 1.66 10.92
C GLN A 134 -13.23 1.91 11.48
N ALA A 135 -13.35 2.46 12.68
CA ALA A 135 -14.61 2.93 13.24
C ALA A 135 -15.25 4.08 12.42
N TYR A 136 -14.44 4.83 11.69
CA TYR A 136 -14.87 5.98 10.89
C TYR A 136 -14.93 5.68 9.38
N SER A 137 -14.47 4.51 8.92
CA SER A 137 -14.51 4.16 7.49
C SER A 137 -15.93 3.76 7.05
N LEU A 138 -16.27 3.99 5.75
CA LEU A 138 -17.55 3.57 5.18
C LEU A 138 -17.80 2.07 5.31
N VAL A 139 -16.74 1.25 5.18
CA VAL A 139 -16.82 -0.21 5.30
C VAL A 139 -17.01 -0.65 6.76
N GLY A 140 -16.38 0.03 7.71
CA GLY A 140 -16.60 -0.21 9.14
C GLY A 140 -18.03 0.09 9.56
N ARG A 141 -18.61 1.19 9.07
CA ARG A 141 -20.01 1.58 9.35
C ARG A 141 -21.03 0.54 8.88
N SER A 142 -20.90 0.03 7.68
CA SER A 142 -21.87 -0.95 7.14
C SER A 142 -21.86 -2.29 7.87
N ARG A 143 -20.74 -2.65 8.51
CA ARG A 143 -20.61 -3.87 9.31
C ARG A 143 -21.03 -3.72 10.78
N MET A 144 -21.02 -2.49 11.31
CA MET A 144 -21.20 -2.21 12.73
C MET A 144 -22.46 -1.42 13.06
N MET A 145 -23.19 -0.92 12.03
CA MET A 145 -24.50 -0.28 12.24
C MET A 145 -25.47 -1.27 12.90
N GLY A 146 -25.91 -0.93 14.12
CA GLY A 146 -26.84 -1.74 14.91
C GLY A 146 -26.18 -2.67 15.95
N GLN A 147 -24.85 -2.64 16.13
CA GLN A 147 -24.22 -3.38 17.24
C GLN A 147 -24.10 -2.47 18.48
N PRO A 148 -24.55 -2.93 19.67
CA PRO A 148 -24.29 -2.26 20.94
C PRO A 148 -22.76 -2.19 21.20
N GLY A 149 -22.25 -1.01 21.58
CA GLY A 149 -20.82 -0.84 21.88
C GLY A 149 -19.99 -0.20 20.77
N PHE A 150 -20.59 0.28 19.69
CA PHE A 150 -19.88 1.01 18.63
C PHE A 150 -19.04 2.19 19.16
N GLU A 151 -19.49 2.86 20.20
CA GLU A 151 -18.79 3.97 20.86
C GLU A 151 -17.63 3.50 21.75
N GLN A 152 -17.57 2.21 22.09
CA GLN A 152 -16.54 1.58 22.95
C GLN A 152 -15.53 0.75 22.16
N ASP A 153 -15.51 0.88 20.83
CA ASP A 153 -14.55 0.14 19.99
C ASP A 153 -13.10 0.54 20.34
N GLU A 154 -12.29 -0.46 20.68
CA GLU A 154 -10.85 -0.32 21.04
C GLU A 154 -10.07 0.59 20.07
N ARG A 155 -10.51 0.69 18.83
CA ARG A 155 -9.86 1.48 17.79
C ARG A 155 -9.97 3.00 17.98
N HIS A 156 -10.97 3.47 18.75
CA HIS A 156 -11.02 4.87 19.22
C HIS A 156 -9.88 5.17 20.17
N PHE A 157 -9.52 4.21 21.01
CA PHE A 157 -8.43 4.38 21.95
C PHE A 157 -7.08 4.57 21.27
N LEU A 158 -6.88 4.00 20.06
CA LEU A 158 -5.62 4.12 19.35
C LEU A 158 -5.35 5.55 18.85
N TYR A 159 -6.39 6.29 18.44
CA TYR A 159 -6.25 7.71 18.16
C TYR A 159 -5.95 8.52 19.42
N LEU A 160 -6.59 8.19 20.55
CA LEU A 160 -6.29 8.84 21.82
C LEU A 160 -4.85 8.55 22.30
N GLU A 161 -4.33 7.36 22.05
CA GLU A 161 -2.92 7.04 22.33
C GLU A 161 -1.96 7.87 21.46
N TYR A 162 -2.30 8.08 20.19
CA TYR A 162 -1.54 9.00 19.33
C TYR A 162 -1.51 10.43 19.91
N LEU A 163 -2.66 10.96 20.36
CA LEU A 163 -2.75 12.27 21.01
C LEU A 163 -1.94 12.34 22.32
N LYS A 164 -2.02 11.30 23.17
CA LYS A 164 -1.23 11.27 24.42
C LYS A 164 0.27 11.31 24.15
N ILE A 165 0.74 10.60 23.13
CA ILE A 165 2.15 10.64 22.73
C ILE A 165 2.54 12.04 22.24
N ILE A 166 1.66 12.74 21.49
CA ILE A 166 1.88 14.15 21.12
C ILE A 166 1.98 15.03 22.39
N ILE A 167 1.11 14.82 23.36
CA ILE A 167 1.09 15.62 24.61
C ILE A 167 2.36 15.39 25.44
N ASP A 168 2.77 14.14 25.58
CA ASP A 168 3.91 13.76 26.42
C ASP A 168 5.24 14.25 25.85
N HIS A 169 5.42 14.15 24.54
CA HIS A 169 6.72 14.40 23.89
C HIS A 169 6.78 15.71 23.11
N GLN A 170 5.64 16.34 22.85
CA GLN A 170 5.54 17.63 22.15
C GLN A 170 6.42 17.72 20.90
N PRO A 171 6.25 16.81 19.91
CA PRO A 171 7.10 16.76 18.74
C PRO A 171 7.15 18.13 18.02
N PRO A 172 8.31 18.57 17.54
CA PRO A 172 8.40 19.79 16.73
C PRO A 172 7.51 19.71 15.49
N VAL A 173 7.45 18.52 14.88
CA VAL A 173 6.63 18.21 13.71
C VAL A 173 5.98 16.85 13.90
N PHE A 174 4.72 16.74 13.54
CA PHE A 174 4.08 15.43 13.33
C PHE A 174 3.47 15.34 11.94
N VAL A 175 3.37 14.10 11.42
CA VAL A 175 2.66 13.77 10.19
C VAL A 175 1.67 12.64 10.50
N MET A 176 0.39 12.94 10.43
CA MET A 176 -0.68 11.94 10.59
C MET A 176 -1.26 11.55 9.23
N GLU A 177 -1.15 10.26 8.88
CA GLU A 177 -1.80 9.69 7.69
C GLU A 177 -3.16 9.11 8.06
N ASN A 178 -4.13 9.26 7.15
CA ASN A 178 -5.40 8.58 7.30
C ASN A 178 -6.11 8.35 5.95
N VAL A 179 -7.19 7.55 5.97
CA VAL A 179 -7.96 7.25 4.76
C VAL A 179 -8.90 8.40 4.38
N LYS A 180 -9.16 8.58 3.07
CA LYS A 180 -10.13 9.53 2.51
C LYS A 180 -11.51 9.45 3.18
N GLY A 181 -11.93 8.26 3.62
CA GLY A 181 -13.22 8.05 4.27
C GLY A 181 -13.46 8.90 5.51
N LEU A 182 -12.40 9.40 6.15
CA LEU A 182 -12.47 10.28 7.31
C LEU A 182 -13.22 11.60 7.02
N LEU A 183 -13.12 12.14 5.81
CA LEU A 183 -13.82 13.36 5.39
C LEU A 183 -15.34 13.22 5.42
N SER A 184 -15.87 12.03 5.19
CA SER A 184 -17.32 11.76 5.16
C SER A 184 -17.83 11.08 6.44
N ALA A 185 -16.95 10.75 7.38
CA ALA A 185 -17.31 10.10 8.61
C ALA A 185 -18.02 11.09 9.55
N LYS A 186 -19.10 10.62 10.20
CA LYS A 186 -19.87 11.39 11.19
C LYS A 186 -20.14 10.54 12.42
N ILE A 187 -20.09 11.17 13.60
CA ILE A 187 -20.50 10.58 14.88
C ILE A 187 -21.48 11.57 15.51
N GLY A 188 -22.64 11.10 15.96
CA GLY A 188 -23.71 11.97 16.48
C GLY A 188 -24.13 13.10 15.53
N GLY A 189 -24.04 12.86 14.19
CA GLY A 189 -24.33 13.86 13.16
C GLY A 189 -23.19 14.84 12.84
N GLN A 190 -22.13 14.91 13.66
CA GLN A 190 -21.02 15.82 13.49
C GLN A 190 -19.87 15.19 12.67
N PRO A 191 -19.22 15.93 11.75
CA PRO A 191 -18.05 15.45 11.02
C PRO A 191 -16.89 15.11 11.97
N VAL A 192 -16.38 13.89 11.87
CA VAL A 192 -15.25 13.42 12.71
C VAL A 192 -13.99 14.21 12.45
N ILE A 193 -13.76 14.60 11.21
CA ILE A 193 -12.55 15.33 10.82
C ILE A 193 -12.42 16.67 11.54
N ASN A 194 -13.52 17.39 11.77
CA ASN A 194 -13.48 18.69 12.47
C ASN A 194 -13.01 18.50 13.92
N ARG A 195 -13.45 17.41 14.57
CA ARG A 195 -12.97 17.07 15.92
C ARG A 195 -11.49 16.74 15.90
N ILE A 196 -11.02 15.92 14.96
CA ILE A 196 -9.59 15.60 14.83
C ILE A 196 -8.74 16.84 14.60
N VAL A 197 -9.18 17.77 13.75
CA VAL A 197 -8.50 19.05 13.52
C VAL A 197 -8.41 19.85 14.82
N SER A 198 -9.50 19.97 15.56
CA SER A 198 -9.53 20.65 16.87
C SER A 198 -8.58 19.99 17.89
N ASP A 199 -8.67 18.66 18.00
CA ASP A 199 -7.85 17.87 18.93
C ASP A 199 -6.34 17.99 18.61
N LEU A 200 -5.97 17.93 17.33
CA LEU A 200 -4.58 18.06 16.89
C LEU A 200 -4.04 19.50 17.02
N THR A 201 -4.91 20.50 16.91
CA THR A 201 -4.54 21.91 17.11
C THR A 201 -4.25 22.19 18.59
N SER A 202 -5.03 21.58 19.50
CA SER A 202 -4.93 21.77 20.94
C SER A 202 -5.00 20.44 21.70
N PRO A 203 -3.96 19.57 21.61
CA PRO A 203 -4.03 18.20 22.11
C PRO A 203 -4.35 18.08 23.59
N LYS A 204 -3.85 18.98 24.45
CA LYS A 204 -4.11 18.96 25.89
C LYS A 204 -5.58 19.19 26.20
N MET A 205 -6.25 20.09 25.48
CA MET A 205 -7.70 20.33 25.66
C MET A 205 -8.52 19.10 25.28
N ALA A 206 -8.09 18.35 24.28
CA ALA A 206 -8.77 17.16 23.82
C ALA A 206 -8.85 16.04 24.87
N VAL A 207 -7.92 16.02 25.83
CA VAL A 207 -7.88 15.02 26.94
C VAL A 207 -8.32 15.61 28.29
N GLY A 208 -8.98 16.78 28.28
CA GLY A 208 -9.57 17.38 29.50
C GLY A 208 -8.61 18.14 30.40
N ASN A 209 -7.42 18.48 29.92
CA ASN A 209 -6.45 19.30 30.64
C ASN A 209 -6.62 20.80 30.28
N GLU A 210 -6.21 21.69 31.19
CA GLU A 210 -6.27 23.12 30.98
C GLU A 210 -5.47 23.59 29.74
N ALA A 211 -5.90 24.70 29.12
CA ALA A 211 -5.38 25.23 27.86
C ALA A 211 -3.88 25.67 27.87
N ASN A 212 -3.18 25.51 28.99
CA ASN A 212 -1.79 25.92 29.17
C ASN A 212 -0.83 24.89 28.54
N GLY A 213 -0.57 24.99 27.25
CA GLY A 213 0.39 24.13 26.56
C GLY A 213 0.68 24.56 25.14
N LEU A 214 1.72 23.99 24.56
CA LEU A 214 2.06 24.20 23.17
C LEU A 214 0.96 23.56 22.30
N GLY A 215 0.40 24.33 21.39
CA GLY A 215 -0.50 23.88 20.35
C GLY A 215 0.23 23.64 19.02
N TYR A 216 -0.53 23.30 17.99
CA TYR A 216 0.00 23.06 16.65
C TYR A 216 -0.76 23.86 15.61
N LYS A 217 -0.03 24.36 14.62
CA LYS A 217 -0.60 24.78 13.34
C LYS A 217 -0.63 23.59 12.40
N LEU A 218 -1.78 23.37 11.79
CA LEU A 218 -1.97 22.26 10.85
C LEU A 218 -1.82 22.76 9.42
N TYR A 219 -1.16 21.98 8.59
CA TYR A 219 -0.81 22.33 7.22
C TYR A 219 -1.18 21.22 6.24
N SER A 220 -1.63 21.63 5.06
CA SER A 220 -1.73 20.78 3.88
C SER A 220 -0.35 20.61 3.21
N LEU A 221 -0.12 19.47 2.58
CA LEU A 221 1.04 19.24 1.72
C LEU A 221 0.79 19.60 0.24
N SER A 222 -0.47 19.78 -0.15
CA SER A 222 -0.87 20.00 -1.54
C SER A 222 -1.29 21.42 -1.86
N GLU A 223 -1.88 22.14 -0.89
CA GLU A 223 -2.46 23.47 -1.11
C GLU A 223 -2.10 24.46 0.00
N ASP A 224 -2.15 25.77 -0.32
CA ASP A 224 -2.00 26.83 0.67
C ASP A 224 -3.27 27.00 1.49
N GLU A 225 -3.06 27.24 2.76
CA GLU A 225 -4.08 27.78 3.64
C GLU A 225 -4.33 29.24 3.28
N ARG A 226 -5.59 29.66 3.29
CA ARG A 226 -5.92 31.07 3.17
C ARG A 226 -5.66 31.78 4.49
N PRO A 227 -4.93 32.88 4.50
CA PRO A 227 -4.67 33.61 5.73
C PRO A 227 -5.96 34.03 6.43
N GLY A 228 -6.13 33.63 7.70
CA GLY A 228 -7.27 34.03 8.53
C GLY A 228 -8.53 33.18 8.40
N GLU A 229 -8.54 32.13 7.57
CA GLU A 229 -9.64 31.16 7.49
C GLU A 229 -9.33 29.91 8.32
N GLU A 230 -10.37 29.25 8.84
CA GLU A 230 -10.24 27.90 9.38
C GLU A 230 -9.77 26.93 8.29
N VAL A 231 -8.88 26.01 8.66
CA VAL A 231 -8.34 25.04 7.70
C VAL A 231 -9.45 24.14 7.18
N ASP A 232 -9.74 24.21 5.89
CA ASP A 232 -10.66 23.26 5.24
C ASP A 232 -10.05 21.86 5.26
N PRO A 233 -10.66 20.87 5.96
CA PRO A 233 -10.11 19.54 6.04
C PRO A 233 -9.92 18.82 4.69
N ARG A 234 -10.61 19.28 3.63
CA ARG A 234 -10.44 18.72 2.27
C ARG A 234 -9.06 18.99 1.70
N LEU A 235 -8.38 20.05 2.16
CA LEU A 235 -7.02 20.41 1.75
C LEU A 235 -5.97 19.38 2.21
N PHE A 236 -6.27 18.57 3.23
CA PHE A 236 -5.38 17.50 3.68
C PHE A 236 -5.39 16.28 2.76
N LEU A 237 -6.28 16.23 1.76
CA LEU A 237 -6.36 15.10 0.84
C LEU A 237 -5.27 15.18 -0.22
N VAL A 238 -4.34 14.24 -0.16
CA VAL A 238 -3.31 14.04 -1.18
C VAL A 238 -3.75 12.92 -2.12
N ARG A 239 -3.73 13.20 -3.41
CA ARG A 239 -3.92 12.23 -4.49
C ARG A 239 -2.55 11.81 -4.96
N ALA A 240 -2.13 10.59 -4.61
CA ALA A 240 -0.75 10.15 -4.80
C ALA A 240 -0.32 10.15 -6.28
N GLU A 241 -1.26 9.89 -7.19
CA GLU A 241 -1.04 9.94 -8.64
C GLU A 241 -0.63 11.33 -9.15
N ASP A 242 -1.08 12.41 -8.50
CA ASP A 242 -0.69 13.78 -8.88
C ASP A 242 0.79 14.07 -8.56
N TYR A 243 1.44 13.18 -7.81
CA TYR A 243 2.83 13.30 -7.35
C TYR A 243 3.73 12.14 -7.83
N GLY A 244 3.35 11.50 -8.94
CA GLY A 244 4.20 10.50 -9.60
C GLY A 244 4.05 9.07 -9.10
N VAL A 245 3.06 8.76 -8.25
CA VAL A 245 2.78 7.40 -7.78
C VAL A 245 1.89 6.67 -8.80
N PRO A 246 2.25 5.45 -9.25
CA PRO A 246 1.50 4.70 -10.28
C PRO A 246 0.20 4.07 -9.75
N GLN A 247 -0.43 4.70 -8.75
CA GLN A 247 -1.64 4.21 -8.10
C GLN A 247 -2.53 5.39 -7.70
N ALA A 248 -3.82 5.34 -8.03
CA ALA A 248 -4.83 6.33 -7.62
C ALA A 248 -5.16 6.19 -6.12
N ARG A 249 -4.16 6.40 -5.27
CA ARG A 249 -4.27 6.25 -3.82
C ARG A 249 -4.48 7.61 -3.14
N HIS A 250 -5.69 7.84 -2.67
CA HIS A 250 -6.05 9.06 -1.99
C HIS A 250 -5.94 8.89 -0.47
N ARG A 251 -5.14 9.73 0.18
CA ARG A 251 -4.93 9.72 1.63
C ARG A 251 -4.92 11.13 2.20
N MET A 252 -5.38 11.23 3.42
CA MET A 252 -5.23 12.45 4.18
C MET A 252 -3.84 12.49 4.82
N PHE A 253 -3.15 13.60 4.68
CA PHE A 253 -1.91 13.88 5.39
C PHE A 253 -2.09 15.20 6.13
N ILE A 254 -2.06 15.14 7.45
CA ILE A 254 -2.12 16.32 8.32
C ILE A 254 -0.72 16.53 8.89
N VAL A 255 -0.10 17.65 8.53
CA VAL A 255 1.19 18.06 9.09
C VAL A 255 0.95 19.06 10.20
N GLY A 256 1.33 18.71 11.41
CA GLY A 256 1.31 19.63 12.55
C GLY A 256 2.70 20.17 12.83
N ILE A 257 2.83 21.50 12.90
CA ILE A 257 4.05 22.19 13.34
C ILE A 257 3.74 22.91 14.62
N ARG A 258 4.58 22.70 15.63
CA ARG A 258 4.40 23.27 16.96
C ARG A 258 4.44 24.80 16.92
N ASN A 259 3.54 25.45 17.64
CA ASN A 259 3.27 26.90 17.54
C ASN A 259 4.45 27.80 17.91
N ASP A 260 5.40 27.31 18.72
CA ASP A 260 6.63 28.06 19.08
C ASP A 260 7.66 28.07 17.93
N LEU A 261 7.42 27.33 16.87
CA LEU A 261 8.28 27.25 15.68
C LEU A 261 7.74 28.16 14.58
N ASN A 262 8.52 29.15 14.18
CA ASN A 262 8.14 30.03 13.06
C ASN A 262 8.61 29.47 11.73
N VAL A 263 8.09 28.27 11.36
CA VAL A 263 8.40 27.59 10.10
C VAL A 263 7.12 27.13 9.42
N ARG A 264 7.19 26.94 8.09
CA ARG A 264 6.11 26.35 7.29
C ARG A 264 6.68 25.18 6.48
N PRO A 265 5.90 24.10 6.28
CA PRO A 265 6.34 23.02 5.42
C PRO A 265 6.37 23.47 3.96
N GLY A 266 7.26 22.87 3.18
CA GLY A 266 7.20 22.96 1.72
C GLY A 266 6.00 22.16 1.20
N ARG A 267 5.65 22.41 -0.08
CA ARG A 267 4.59 21.68 -0.76
C ARG A 267 5.14 20.56 -1.62
N LEU A 268 4.33 19.54 -1.78
CA LEU A 268 4.59 18.52 -2.79
C LEU A 268 4.58 19.14 -4.19
N ARG A 269 5.54 18.75 -5.00
CA ARG A 269 5.62 19.18 -6.41
C ARG A 269 4.90 18.15 -7.28
N PRO A 270 3.93 18.57 -8.12
CA PRO A 270 3.25 17.66 -9.03
C PRO A 270 4.22 17.00 -10.00
N HIS A 271 4.01 15.71 -10.23
CA HIS A 271 4.73 14.91 -11.22
C HIS A 271 3.75 13.97 -11.91
N ALA A 272 3.89 13.81 -13.22
CA ALA A 272 3.11 12.84 -13.96
C ALA A 272 3.44 11.41 -13.47
N PRO A 273 2.42 10.58 -13.16
CA PRO A 273 2.65 9.22 -12.73
C PRO A 273 3.03 8.32 -13.91
N PRO A 274 3.86 7.29 -13.69
CA PRO A 274 4.02 6.22 -14.68
C PRO A 274 2.72 5.43 -14.80
N THR A 275 2.47 4.91 -16.01
CA THR A 275 1.33 4.03 -16.25
C THR A 275 1.55 2.66 -15.60
N LEU A 276 0.48 1.86 -15.52
CA LEU A 276 0.56 0.47 -15.06
C LEU A 276 1.60 -0.32 -15.88
N ARG A 277 1.53 -0.24 -17.22
CA ARG A 277 2.47 -0.90 -18.13
C ARG A 277 3.92 -0.47 -17.89
N GLN A 278 4.17 0.81 -17.73
CA GLN A 278 5.50 1.33 -17.43
C GLN A 278 6.02 0.83 -16.07
N THR A 279 5.12 0.53 -15.14
CA THR A 279 5.48 0.10 -13.77
C THR A 279 5.74 -1.40 -13.68
N ILE A 280 4.89 -2.24 -14.28
CA ILE A 280 4.96 -3.70 -14.11
C ILE A 280 5.24 -4.47 -15.39
N GLY A 281 5.12 -3.86 -16.57
CA GLY A 281 5.24 -4.55 -17.87
C GLY A 281 6.61 -5.15 -18.15
N GLY A 282 7.66 -4.71 -17.46
CA GLY A 282 9.00 -5.31 -17.55
C GLY A 282 9.22 -6.50 -16.60
N LEU A 283 8.24 -6.90 -15.80
CA LEU A 283 8.35 -8.11 -15.00
C LEU A 283 8.13 -9.36 -15.87
N PRO A 284 8.78 -10.49 -15.56
CA PRO A 284 8.58 -11.73 -16.30
C PRO A 284 7.11 -12.12 -16.35
N ALA A 285 6.64 -12.55 -17.51
CA ALA A 285 5.27 -13.03 -17.65
C ALA A 285 5.08 -14.34 -16.89
N VAL A 286 3.99 -14.44 -16.11
CA VAL A 286 3.58 -15.63 -15.39
C VAL A 286 2.09 -15.85 -15.60
N ARG A 287 1.64 -17.11 -15.69
CA ARG A 287 0.23 -17.46 -15.73
C ARG A 287 -0.32 -17.80 -14.35
N SER A 288 -1.63 -17.75 -14.16
CA SER A 288 -2.24 -18.39 -12.98
C SER A 288 -2.05 -19.90 -12.98
N SER A 289 -2.00 -20.50 -11.79
CA SER A 289 -2.23 -21.94 -11.68
C SER A 289 -3.74 -22.26 -11.56
N LEU A 290 -4.10 -23.53 -11.74
CA LEU A 290 -5.42 -24.05 -11.42
C LEU A 290 -5.48 -24.42 -9.93
N SER A 291 -6.47 -23.90 -9.20
CA SER A 291 -6.63 -24.16 -7.76
C SER A 291 -7.26 -25.52 -7.45
N LYS A 292 -7.84 -26.20 -8.44
CA LYS A 292 -8.52 -27.50 -8.29
C LYS A 292 -8.17 -28.46 -9.42
N GLY A 293 -8.02 -29.72 -9.07
CA GLY A 293 -7.87 -30.84 -10.02
C GLY A 293 -6.49 -30.98 -10.67
N GLY A 294 -5.45 -30.37 -10.11
CA GLY A 294 -4.08 -30.37 -10.64
C GLY A 294 -3.84 -29.25 -11.65
N ASP A 295 -2.62 -28.78 -11.72
CA ASP A 295 -2.18 -27.70 -12.61
C ASP A 295 -1.28 -28.26 -13.71
N SER A 296 -1.64 -28.01 -14.98
CA SER A 296 -0.78 -28.15 -16.14
C SER A 296 -1.06 -27.04 -17.14
N LEU A 297 -0.11 -26.75 -18.02
CA LEU A 297 -0.29 -25.75 -19.07
C LEU A 297 -1.39 -26.16 -20.06
N GLU A 298 -1.44 -27.43 -20.42
CA GLU A 298 -2.45 -28.01 -21.34
C GLU A 298 -3.85 -27.81 -20.75
N ARG A 299 -4.07 -28.30 -19.54
CA ARG A 299 -5.36 -28.15 -18.86
C ARG A 299 -5.76 -26.69 -18.66
N TRP A 300 -4.81 -25.82 -18.31
CA TRP A 300 -5.07 -24.38 -18.17
C TRP A 300 -5.56 -23.77 -19.50
N ARG A 301 -4.95 -24.16 -20.63
CA ARG A 301 -5.37 -23.76 -21.99
C ARG A 301 -6.74 -24.28 -22.33
N ASP A 302 -7.02 -25.58 -22.05
CA ASP A 302 -8.30 -26.23 -22.32
C ASP A 302 -9.44 -25.53 -21.56
N GLU A 303 -9.23 -25.16 -20.30
CA GLU A 303 -10.22 -24.43 -19.51
C GLU A 303 -10.57 -23.06 -20.13
N ILE A 304 -9.61 -22.36 -20.68
CA ILE A 304 -9.85 -21.08 -21.38
C ILE A 304 -10.48 -21.34 -22.76
N ALA A 305 -10.05 -22.38 -23.48
CA ALA A 305 -10.56 -22.73 -24.81
C ALA A 305 -12.05 -23.07 -24.79
N GLN A 306 -12.61 -23.52 -23.65
CA GLN A 306 -14.06 -23.72 -23.49
C GLN A 306 -14.89 -22.48 -23.78
N LEU A 307 -14.30 -21.27 -23.70
CA LEU A 307 -14.97 -20.03 -24.10
C LEU A 307 -15.38 -20.00 -25.57
N ALA A 308 -14.62 -20.66 -26.48
CA ALA A 308 -14.92 -20.69 -27.88
C ALA A 308 -16.00 -21.72 -28.24
N SER A 309 -16.13 -22.80 -27.45
CA SER A 309 -17.05 -23.91 -27.69
C SER A 309 -18.39 -23.80 -26.97
N SER A 310 -18.56 -22.83 -26.10
CA SER A 310 -19.70 -22.70 -25.21
C SER A 310 -20.80 -21.81 -25.80
N ASP A 311 -21.94 -21.74 -25.09
CA ASP A 311 -23.01 -20.74 -25.31
C ASP A 311 -22.53 -19.32 -25.36
N ILE A 312 -21.31 -19.05 -24.87
CA ILE A 312 -20.65 -17.74 -24.87
C ILE A 312 -20.46 -17.23 -26.28
N ALA A 313 -19.94 -18.05 -27.19
CA ALA A 313 -19.80 -17.67 -28.60
C ALA A 313 -21.16 -17.31 -29.23
N ARG A 314 -22.24 -18.05 -28.87
CA ARG A 314 -23.61 -17.73 -29.29
C ARG A 314 -24.15 -16.45 -28.66
N GLN A 315 -23.91 -16.21 -27.36
CA GLN A 315 -24.34 -15.00 -26.67
C GLN A 315 -23.59 -13.73 -27.12
N LEU A 316 -22.37 -13.89 -27.61
CA LEU A 316 -21.56 -12.83 -28.19
C LEU A 316 -21.78 -12.69 -29.70
N ASN A 317 -22.56 -13.59 -30.31
CA ASN A 317 -22.79 -13.62 -31.77
C ASN A 317 -23.34 -12.27 -32.25
N GLY A 318 -22.60 -11.62 -33.14
CA GLY A 318 -22.88 -10.27 -33.62
C GLY A 318 -22.21 -9.14 -32.84
N SER A 319 -21.55 -9.42 -31.68
CA SER A 319 -20.69 -8.43 -31.05
C SER A 319 -19.32 -8.38 -31.74
N GLN A 320 -18.73 -7.19 -31.82
CA GLN A 320 -17.38 -7.01 -32.35
C GLN A 320 -16.31 -7.80 -31.56
N TYR A 321 -16.59 -8.15 -30.31
CA TYR A 321 -15.66 -8.83 -29.40
C TYR A 321 -15.55 -10.33 -29.64
N THR A 322 -16.49 -10.98 -30.33
CA THR A 322 -16.47 -12.43 -30.59
C THR A 322 -15.22 -12.83 -31.35
N ARG A 323 -14.84 -12.07 -32.39
CA ARG A 323 -13.63 -12.31 -33.18
C ARG A 323 -12.36 -12.17 -32.36
N ASP A 324 -12.31 -11.16 -31.50
CA ASP A 324 -11.12 -10.87 -30.69
C ASP A 324 -10.93 -11.93 -29.60
N ILE A 325 -12.01 -12.42 -28.99
CA ILE A 325 -11.94 -13.54 -28.04
C ILE A 325 -11.46 -14.82 -28.72
N VAL A 326 -12.00 -15.17 -29.88
CA VAL A 326 -11.55 -16.34 -30.64
C VAL A 326 -10.09 -16.20 -31.04
N LYS A 327 -9.68 -15.06 -31.57
CA LYS A 327 -8.29 -14.78 -31.91
C LYS A 327 -7.37 -14.86 -30.67
N GLY A 328 -7.78 -14.32 -29.53
CA GLY A 328 -7.04 -14.42 -28.28
C GLY A 328 -6.84 -15.87 -27.83
N ILE A 329 -7.87 -16.71 -27.93
CA ILE A 329 -7.79 -18.15 -27.62
C ILE A 329 -6.80 -18.86 -28.55
N GLU A 330 -6.85 -18.59 -29.86
CA GLU A 330 -5.89 -19.18 -30.82
C GLU A 330 -4.44 -18.74 -30.52
N LEU A 331 -4.23 -17.49 -30.17
CA LEU A 331 -2.90 -17.01 -29.73
C LEU A 331 -2.41 -17.72 -28.47
N LEU A 332 -3.29 -18.00 -27.50
CA LEU A 332 -2.93 -18.76 -26.30
C LEU A 332 -2.50 -20.20 -26.60
N LYS A 333 -3.13 -20.84 -27.59
CA LYS A 333 -2.75 -22.20 -28.01
C LYS A 333 -1.33 -22.23 -28.59
N THR A 334 -0.91 -21.19 -29.27
CA THR A 334 0.35 -21.13 -30.01
C THR A 334 1.49 -20.45 -29.25
N GLN A 335 1.20 -19.43 -28.47
CA GLN A 335 2.22 -18.56 -27.84
C GLN A 335 2.31 -18.66 -26.31
N GLY A 336 1.31 -19.17 -25.62
CA GLY A 336 1.29 -19.19 -24.18
C GLY A 336 2.14 -20.32 -23.58
N GLY A 337 3.35 -20.05 -23.14
CA GLY A 337 4.27 -21.03 -22.52
C GLY A 337 4.73 -20.68 -21.12
N HIS A 338 4.16 -19.64 -20.50
CA HIS A 338 4.60 -19.17 -19.19
C HIS A 338 4.26 -20.17 -18.08
N GLY A 339 5.19 -20.35 -17.13
CA GLY A 339 4.93 -21.08 -15.90
C GLY A 339 4.06 -20.27 -14.92
N PRO A 340 3.49 -20.90 -13.89
CA PRO A 340 2.71 -20.21 -12.87
C PRO A 340 3.60 -19.37 -11.92
N ARG A 341 4.89 -19.61 -11.94
CA ARG A 341 5.90 -18.92 -11.12
C ARG A 341 7.02 -18.46 -12.03
N SER A 342 7.51 -17.25 -11.78
CA SER A 342 8.87 -16.91 -12.14
C SER A 342 9.78 -17.82 -11.31
N SER A 343 10.74 -18.51 -11.94
CA SER A 343 11.77 -19.20 -11.18
C SER A 343 12.46 -18.14 -10.30
N SER A 344 12.78 -18.48 -9.05
CA SER A 344 13.56 -17.62 -8.17
C SER A 344 14.92 -17.24 -8.76
N SER A 345 15.38 -17.99 -9.76
CA SER A 345 16.57 -17.76 -10.56
C SER A 345 16.35 -16.94 -11.84
N ALA A 346 15.13 -16.46 -12.12
CA ALA A 346 14.92 -15.53 -13.23
C ALA A 346 15.69 -14.25 -12.90
N ARG A 347 16.79 -14.01 -13.60
CA ARG A 347 17.55 -12.76 -13.49
C ARG A 347 16.59 -11.60 -13.66
N TYR A 348 16.53 -10.80 -12.64
CA TYR A 348 15.81 -9.53 -12.71
C TYR A 348 16.65 -8.58 -13.56
N GLU A 349 16.25 -8.38 -14.80
CA GLU A 349 16.85 -7.34 -15.64
C GLU A 349 16.43 -5.97 -15.08
N ALA A 350 17.38 -5.31 -14.44
CA ALA A 350 17.17 -3.98 -13.83
C ALA A 350 16.68 -2.92 -14.82
N ASP A 351 16.85 -3.17 -16.13
CA ASP A 351 16.52 -2.24 -17.20
C ASP A 351 15.03 -2.11 -17.52
N ALA A 352 14.22 -3.04 -17.06
CA ALA A 352 12.77 -2.99 -17.27
C ALA A 352 12.08 -1.78 -16.61
N LEU A 353 12.75 -1.09 -15.68
CA LEU A 353 12.31 0.18 -15.09
C LEU A 353 13.07 1.39 -15.70
N ALA A 354 13.83 1.16 -16.76
CA ALA A 354 14.60 2.20 -17.41
C ALA A 354 13.65 3.22 -18.05
N GLY A 355 13.55 4.40 -17.50
CA GLY A 355 12.90 5.52 -18.16
C GLY A 355 12.06 6.44 -17.29
N HIS A 356 11.54 6.01 -16.14
CA HIS A 356 10.77 6.92 -15.28
C HIS A 356 11.58 7.30 -14.04
N PRO A 357 11.95 8.59 -13.84
CA PRO A 357 12.77 9.03 -12.70
C PRO A 357 12.18 8.65 -11.34
N ALA A 358 10.85 8.71 -11.21
CA ALA A 358 10.13 8.35 -9.99
C ALA A 358 10.29 6.88 -9.58
N LEU A 359 10.74 6.00 -10.48
CA LEU A 359 10.94 4.58 -10.20
C LEU A 359 12.41 4.19 -9.98
N SER A 360 13.33 5.14 -10.13
CA SER A 360 14.78 4.87 -10.02
C SER A 360 15.18 4.34 -8.65
N TYR A 361 14.58 4.85 -7.57
CA TYR A 361 14.85 4.43 -6.20
C TYR A 361 14.34 3.00 -5.86
N LEU A 362 13.45 2.46 -6.69
CA LEU A 362 12.94 1.10 -6.51
C LEU A 362 13.99 0.05 -6.87
N ARG A 363 15.06 0.43 -7.59
CA ARG A 363 16.07 -0.49 -8.10
C ARG A 363 17.04 -0.93 -7.01
N ASP A 364 17.49 -2.17 -7.15
CA ASP A 364 18.66 -2.69 -6.46
C ASP A 364 19.55 -3.37 -7.50
N LYS A 365 20.73 -2.81 -7.76
CA LYS A 365 21.64 -3.27 -8.81
C LYS A 365 22.25 -4.65 -8.49
N ASN A 366 22.27 -5.03 -7.22
CA ASN A 366 22.83 -6.29 -6.76
C ASN A 366 21.78 -7.40 -6.68
N LEU A 367 20.50 -7.06 -6.95
CA LEU A 367 19.42 -8.04 -6.93
C LEU A 367 19.42 -8.85 -8.22
N ASP A 368 19.66 -10.15 -8.08
CA ASP A 368 19.69 -11.14 -9.17
C ASP A 368 18.49 -12.10 -9.15
N VAL A 369 17.57 -11.93 -8.19
CA VAL A 369 16.36 -12.73 -8.04
C VAL A 369 15.13 -11.87 -7.88
N LEU A 370 13.99 -12.37 -8.33
CA LEU A 370 12.71 -11.72 -8.19
C LEU A 370 11.87 -12.45 -7.13
N THR A 371 11.69 -11.84 -5.98
CA THR A 371 10.89 -12.40 -4.88
C THR A 371 9.42 -12.03 -5.00
N ALA A 372 8.53 -12.89 -4.48
CA ALA A 372 7.08 -12.66 -4.41
C ALA A 372 6.40 -12.41 -5.78
N HIS A 373 7.00 -12.88 -6.87
CA HIS A 373 6.45 -12.80 -8.23
C HIS A 373 5.92 -14.16 -8.69
N GLU A 374 4.95 -14.66 -7.97
CA GLU A 374 4.19 -15.85 -8.32
C GLU A 374 2.71 -15.52 -8.44
N ALA A 375 2.06 -16.11 -9.43
CA ALA A 375 0.63 -15.98 -9.61
C ALA A 375 -0.10 -16.94 -8.66
N ARG A 376 -1.19 -16.49 -8.07
CA ARG A 376 -2.05 -17.38 -7.29
C ARG A 376 -2.86 -18.33 -8.19
N GLY A 377 -3.32 -19.44 -7.62
CA GLY A 377 -4.24 -20.35 -8.29
C GLY A 377 -5.66 -19.78 -8.33
N HIS A 378 -6.32 -19.96 -9.48
CA HIS A 378 -7.71 -19.58 -9.69
C HIS A 378 -8.57 -20.79 -10.08
N MET A 379 -9.89 -20.68 -9.83
CA MET A 379 -10.83 -21.71 -10.29
C MET A 379 -11.00 -21.63 -11.81
N PRO A 380 -11.32 -22.74 -12.50
CA PRO A 380 -11.60 -22.74 -13.94
C PRO A 380 -12.60 -21.66 -14.37
N SER A 381 -13.67 -21.48 -13.61
CA SER A 381 -14.67 -20.45 -13.88
C SER A 381 -14.10 -19.03 -13.82
N ASP A 382 -13.12 -18.76 -12.94
CA ASP A 382 -12.49 -17.46 -12.81
C ASP A 382 -11.48 -17.23 -13.94
N LEU A 383 -10.77 -18.26 -14.39
CA LEU A 383 -9.91 -18.15 -15.57
C LEU A 383 -10.70 -17.67 -16.78
N ARG A 384 -11.87 -18.27 -17.04
CA ARG A 384 -12.74 -17.86 -18.15
C ARG A 384 -13.21 -16.41 -18.01
N ARG A 385 -13.59 -15.99 -16.79
CA ARG A 385 -13.96 -14.60 -16.51
C ARG A 385 -12.80 -13.63 -16.71
N TYR A 386 -11.61 -13.99 -16.23
CA TYR A 386 -10.42 -13.14 -16.33
C TYR A 386 -9.97 -12.99 -17.78
N PHE A 387 -9.94 -14.09 -18.53
CA PHE A 387 -9.63 -14.03 -19.94
C PHE A 387 -10.61 -13.13 -20.69
N TYR A 388 -11.92 -13.35 -20.50
CA TYR A 388 -12.94 -12.50 -21.09
C TYR A 388 -12.76 -11.04 -20.71
N ALA A 389 -12.58 -10.76 -19.42
CA ALA A 389 -12.42 -9.40 -18.92
C ALA A 389 -11.19 -8.69 -19.49
N SER A 390 -10.05 -9.40 -19.59
CA SER A 390 -8.80 -8.83 -20.13
C SER A 390 -8.90 -8.57 -21.64
N VAL A 391 -9.47 -9.50 -22.42
CA VAL A 391 -9.72 -9.28 -23.86
C VAL A 391 -10.70 -8.12 -24.07
N TYR A 392 -11.79 -8.08 -23.29
CA TYR A 392 -12.74 -6.98 -23.36
C TYR A 392 -12.07 -5.63 -23.08
N ALA A 393 -11.21 -5.58 -22.05
CA ALA A 393 -10.49 -4.37 -21.69
C ALA A 393 -9.48 -3.94 -22.76
N ASP A 394 -8.79 -4.90 -23.37
CA ASP A 394 -7.83 -4.64 -24.47
C ASP A 394 -8.52 -4.03 -25.69
N VAL A 395 -9.70 -4.57 -26.06
CA VAL A 395 -10.46 -4.09 -27.23
C VAL A 395 -11.18 -2.77 -26.98
N THR A 396 -11.70 -2.56 -25.77
CA THR A 396 -12.57 -1.39 -25.47
C THR A 396 -11.90 -0.25 -24.75
N GLY A 397 -10.67 -0.46 -24.22
CA GLY A 397 -9.97 0.52 -23.38
C GLY A 397 -10.60 0.71 -22.00
N ARG A 398 -11.55 -0.13 -21.58
CA ARG A 398 -12.20 -0.05 -20.25
C ARG A 398 -12.41 -1.42 -19.62
N SER A 399 -12.37 -1.49 -18.30
CA SER A 399 -12.72 -2.70 -17.56
C SER A 399 -14.21 -3.02 -17.70
N PRO A 400 -14.62 -4.30 -17.89
CA PRO A 400 -16.03 -4.67 -18.00
C PRO A 400 -16.75 -4.51 -16.66
N LYS A 401 -18.05 -4.19 -16.75
CA LYS A 401 -19.02 -4.29 -15.66
C LYS A 401 -19.77 -5.61 -15.74
N LEU A 402 -20.50 -5.99 -14.70
CA LEU A 402 -21.35 -7.20 -14.74
C LEU A 402 -22.34 -7.21 -15.89
N SER A 403 -22.81 -6.04 -16.33
CA SER A 403 -23.70 -5.90 -17.52
C SER A 403 -23.02 -6.26 -18.83
N ASP A 404 -21.69 -6.18 -18.90
CA ASP A 404 -20.91 -6.46 -20.10
C ASP A 404 -20.58 -7.97 -20.22
N PHE A 405 -20.78 -8.76 -19.16
CA PHE A 405 -20.52 -10.19 -19.18
C PHE A 405 -21.67 -11.00 -19.78
N PRO A 406 -21.37 -12.03 -20.60
CA PRO A 406 -22.34 -13.05 -20.97
C PRO A 406 -22.94 -13.71 -19.73
N LYS A 407 -24.23 -14.08 -19.81
CA LYS A 407 -24.93 -14.71 -18.67
C LYS A 407 -24.22 -15.93 -18.11
N SER A 408 -23.64 -16.75 -18.99
CA SER A 408 -22.90 -17.97 -18.62
C SER A 408 -21.60 -17.72 -17.85
N LEU A 409 -21.06 -16.51 -17.90
CA LEU A 409 -19.86 -16.10 -17.13
C LEU A 409 -20.20 -15.40 -15.82
N LEU A 410 -21.44 -15.06 -15.58
CA LEU A 410 -21.83 -14.41 -14.33
C LEU A 410 -21.61 -15.36 -13.12
N PRO A 411 -21.20 -14.83 -11.97
CA PRO A 411 -21.14 -15.64 -10.75
C PRO A 411 -22.53 -16.11 -10.32
N ALA A 412 -22.61 -17.30 -9.74
CA ALA A 412 -23.84 -17.80 -9.12
C ALA A 412 -24.03 -17.17 -7.72
N HIS A 413 -24.31 -15.87 -7.66
CA HIS A 413 -24.49 -15.13 -6.42
C HIS A 413 -25.78 -14.30 -6.45
N GLN A 414 -26.51 -14.24 -5.34
CA GLN A 414 -27.81 -13.58 -5.24
C GLN A 414 -27.81 -12.07 -5.63
N ASN A 415 -26.68 -11.40 -5.43
CA ASN A 415 -26.55 -9.96 -5.70
C ASN A 415 -26.15 -9.62 -7.14
N VAL A 416 -25.95 -10.61 -8.02
CA VAL A 416 -25.48 -10.39 -9.39
C VAL A 416 -26.46 -9.55 -10.20
N GLU A 417 -27.76 -9.84 -10.11
CA GLU A 417 -28.79 -9.07 -10.82
C GLU A 417 -28.89 -7.62 -10.33
N LEU A 418 -28.71 -7.37 -9.03
CA LEU A 418 -28.63 -6.01 -8.48
C LEU A 418 -27.37 -5.27 -8.97
N GLY A 419 -26.24 -5.98 -9.09
CA GLY A 419 -25.01 -5.43 -9.67
C GLY A 419 -25.14 -5.12 -11.16
N ARG A 420 -25.84 -5.96 -11.95
CA ARG A 420 -26.12 -5.72 -13.38
C ARG A 420 -26.97 -4.48 -13.60
N THR A 421 -27.93 -4.22 -12.73
CA THR A 421 -28.81 -3.05 -12.82
C THR A 421 -28.21 -1.77 -12.24
N GLY A 422 -26.95 -1.84 -11.73
CA GLY A 422 -26.26 -0.69 -11.12
C GLY A 422 -26.77 -0.30 -9.73
N LYS A 423 -27.67 -1.08 -9.13
CA LYS A 423 -28.19 -0.86 -7.77
C LYS A 423 -27.22 -1.28 -6.67
N MET A 424 -26.23 -2.08 -7.01
CA MET A 424 -25.14 -2.51 -6.15
C MET A 424 -23.81 -2.46 -6.92
N PHE A 425 -22.74 -2.95 -6.26
CA PHE A 425 -21.41 -3.03 -6.83
C PHE A 425 -21.40 -3.77 -8.18
N SER A 426 -21.06 -3.05 -9.26
CA SER A 426 -21.27 -3.49 -10.65
C SER A 426 -20.00 -3.99 -11.34
N ASP A 427 -18.81 -3.86 -10.72
CA ASP A 427 -17.51 -4.20 -11.32
C ASP A 427 -16.63 -5.08 -10.43
N PRO A 428 -17.09 -6.27 -10.01
CA PRO A 428 -16.31 -7.17 -9.16
C PRO A 428 -15.06 -7.74 -9.87
N PHE A 429 -15.08 -7.82 -11.21
CA PHE A 429 -13.98 -8.34 -12.04
C PHE A 429 -13.28 -7.19 -12.74
N ARG A 430 -12.42 -6.48 -12.00
CA ARG A 430 -11.77 -5.27 -12.53
C ARG A 430 -10.41 -5.57 -13.13
N VAL A 431 -10.25 -5.23 -14.40
CA VAL A 431 -8.96 -5.24 -15.11
C VAL A 431 -8.20 -3.96 -14.81
N GLN A 432 -6.95 -4.10 -14.46
CA GLN A 432 -6.03 -2.98 -14.31
C GLN A 432 -5.54 -2.54 -15.68
N LEU A 433 -5.92 -1.34 -16.12
CA LEU A 433 -5.68 -0.89 -17.50
C LEU A 433 -4.21 -0.47 -17.71
N PRO A 434 -3.57 -0.91 -18.82
CA PRO A 434 -2.12 -0.76 -19.02
C PRO A 434 -1.66 0.70 -19.11
N ASP A 435 -2.48 1.56 -19.71
CA ASP A 435 -2.11 2.96 -20.01
C ASP A 435 -2.68 3.96 -18.98
N GLN A 436 -3.15 3.45 -17.86
CA GLN A 436 -3.63 4.23 -16.71
C GLN A 436 -2.81 3.92 -15.46
N VAL A 437 -2.99 4.70 -14.40
CA VAL A 437 -2.51 4.35 -13.06
C VAL A 437 -3.35 3.21 -12.48
N ALA A 438 -2.77 2.40 -11.60
CA ALA A 438 -3.49 1.33 -10.94
C ALA A 438 -4.62 1.86 -10.04
N THR A 439 -5.69 1.10 -9.90
CA THR A 439 -6.67 1.35 -8.85
C THR A 439 -6.05 1.09 -7.46
N PRO A 440 -6.61 1.64 -6.38
CA PRO A 440 -6.01 1.49 -5.05
C PRO A 440 -5.86 0.03 -4.65
N ILE A 441 -4.63 -0.42 -4.46
CA ILE A 441 -4.33 -1.78 -3.99
C ILE A 441 -4.81 -1.93 -2.54
N THR A 442 -5.63 -2.95 -2.32
CA THR A 442 -6.21 -3.26 -1.01
C THR A 442 -5.94 -4.70 -0.62
N SER A 443 -6.22 -5.07 0.64
CA SER A 443 -6.05 -6.43 1.15
C SER A 443 -6.89 -7.50 0.42
N HIS A 444 -7.89 -7.13 -0.38
CA HIS A 444 -8.65 -8.06 -1.22
C HIS A 444 -7.77 -8.78 -2.24
N LEU A 445 -6.63 -8.21 -2.62
CA LEU A 445 -5.65 -8.89 -3.47
C LEU A 445 -5.24 -10.25 -2.88
N SER A 446 -5.11 -10.35 -1.55
CA SER A 446 -4.75 -11.60 -0.85
C SER A 446 -5.92 -12.60 -0.75
N LYS A 447 -7.18 -12.18 -1.00
CA LYS A 447 -8.37 -13.03 -0.86
C LYS A 447 -8.71 -13.74 -2.18
N ASP A 448 -9.24 -13.00 -3.16
CA ASP A 448 -9.69 -13.56 -4.44
C ASP A 448 -9.00 -12.92 -5.65
N GLY A 449 -8.53 -11.69 -5.53
CA GLY A 449 -7.84 -10.96 -6.59
C GLY A 449 -8.73 -10.48 -7.73
N HIS A 450 -10.05 -10.68 -7.67
CA HIS A 450 -10.99 -10.33 -8.75
C HIS A 450 -10.96 -8.84 -9.12
N TYR A 451 -10.62 -7.99 -8.17
CA TYR A 451 -10.54 -6.54 -8.35
C TYR A 451 -9.21 -6.06 -8.95
N PHE A 452 -8.28 -6.99 -9.21
CA PHE A 452 -6.91 -6.70 -9.64
C PHE A 452 -6.47 -7.63 -10.77
N ILE A 453 -7.30 -7.79 -11.80
CA ILE A 453 -7.00 -8.64 -12.95
C ILE A 453 -5.91 -7.98 -13.78
N HIS A 454 -4.87 -8.75 -14.16
CA HIS A 454 -3.80 -8.30 -15.03
C HIS A 454 -4.32 -7.99 -16.43
N TYR A 455 -3.79 -6.93 -17.06
CA TYR A 455 -4.27 -6.47 -18.37
C TYR A 455 -3.97 -7.42 -19.53
N ASP A 456 -2.91 -8.23 -19.44
CA ASP A 456 -2.49 -9.14 -20.48
C ASP A 456 -3.32 -10.45 -20.45
N PRO A 457 -4.15 -10.70 -21.48
CA PRO A 457 -4.98 -11.91 -21.53
C PRO A 457 -4.17 -13.21 -21.53
N SER A 458 -2.94 -13.18 -22.06
CA SER A 458 -2.08 -14.38 -22.14
C SER A 458 -1.65 -14.88 -20.76
N GLN A 459 -1.70 -14.04 -19.73
CA GLN A 459 -1.35 -14.38 -18.36
C GLN A 459 -2.56 -14.83 -17.53
N CYS A 460 -3.76 -14.36 -17.84
CA CYS A 460 -5.05 -14.77 -17.27
C CYS A 460 -5.01 -14.97 -15.74
N ARG A 461 -4.74 -13.91 -15.00
CA ARG A 461 -4.50 -13.93 -13.54
C ARG A 461 -4.79 -12.58 -12.86
N SER A 462 -4.82 -12.59 -11.54
CA SER A 462 -4.68 -11.36 -10.76
C SER A 462 -3.21 -10.93 -10.67
N LEU A 463 -2.98 -9.69 -10.25
CA LEU A 463 -1.64 -9.18 -9.97
C LEU A 463 -0.91 -10.04 -8.92
N THR A 464 0.39 -10.18 -9.08
CA THR A 464 1.26 -10.80 -8.07
C THR A 464 1.53 -9.83 -6.91
N VAL A 465 2.06 -10.34 -5.79
CA VAL A 465 2.47 -9.51 -4.66
C VAL A 465 3.56 -8.52 -5.08
N ARG A 466 4.50 -8.95 -5.92
CA ARG A 466 5.58 -8.10 -6.44
C ARG A 466 5.05 -6.94 -7.31
N GLU A 467 4.09 -7.21 -8.17
CA GLU A 467 3.43 -6.17 -8.98
C GLU A 467 2.69 -5.17 -8.09
N ALA A 468 1.92 -5.68 -7.12
CA ALA A 468 1.23 -4.84 -6.15
C ALA A 468 2.19 -3.97 -5.33
N ALA A 469 3.32 -4.52 -4.89
CA ALA A 469 4.36 -3.78 -4.17
C ALA A 469 4.97 -2.67 -5.03
N ARG A 470 5.28 -2.95 -6.31
CA ARG A 470 5.77 -1.93 -7.25
C ARG A 470 4.78 -0.79 -7.46
N LEU A 471 3.50 -1.12 -7.64
CA LEU A 471 2.44 -0.12 -7.80
C LEU A 471 2.24 0.74 -6.53
N GLN A 472 2.60 0.21 -5.37
CA GLN A 472 2.65 0.93 -4.10
C GLN A 472 4.02 1.57 -3.83
N THR A 473 4.91 1.56 -4.81
CA THR A 473 6.25 2.15 -4.74
C THR A 473 7.18 1.56 -3.69
N PHE A 474 6.99 0.28 -3.32
CA PHE A 474 7.96 -0.43 -2.50
C PHE A 474 9.19 -0.85 -3.33
N PRO A 475 10.41 -0.72 -2.81
CA PRO A 475 11.63 -1.15 -3.48
C PRO A 475 11.59 -2.64 -3.88
N VAL A 476 12.30 -3.00 -4.96
CA VAL A 476 12.32 -4.39 -5.47
C VAL A 476 12.90 -5.39 -4.47
N ASN A 477 13.74 -4.93 -3.57
CA ASN A 477 14.31 -5.71 -2.48
C ASN A 477 13.47 -5.68 -1.19
N TYR A 478 12.23 -5.21 -1.24
CA TYR A 478 11.32 -5.27 -0.11
C TYR A 478 10.76 -6.70 0.01
N SER A 479 11.04 -7.38 1.14
CA SER A 479 10.67 -8.77 1.37
C SER A 479 10.09 -8.98 2.77
#